data_a2c2c4ab064b030e2556eb4c0032360f
#
_entry.id   a2c2c4ab064b030e2556eb4c0032360f
#
_cell.length_a   1.000
_cell.length_b   1.000
_cell.length_c   1.000
_cell.angle_alpha   90.00
_cell.angle_beta   90.00
_cell.angle_gamma   90.00
#
_symmetry.space_group_name_H-M   'P 1'
#
loop_
_entity.id
_entity.type
_entity.pdbx_description
1 polymer ?
#
loop_
_entity_poly.entity_id
_entity_poly.type
_entity_poly.pdbx_seq_one_letter_code
_entity_poly.pdbx_strand_id
1 'polypeptide(L)'
;MAVSRRELIAYGTAGALTALATGRNTIAEGPLQDSSAPSPMPAQVASDRVPNLSASRNSSYDIRNDLKPRRLTMAMWDQAYVMRHMPGGSYENYDRVLDETVERGYNTVRIDPMPQFIDLGKPDRELRWADPRQPFMPWGANKAVNGPAGLWIIDFIEKLHKRSSLYYTLSGWWSMPGPPGSPRVPELLRKPTNMMEGAEIWATLLTDWKKRFGFDRIVYVDVANEMPYFFPEFVDRLKKATGVGFDDLSSLSAAQISFLADEINKAMGLLRRDFPELRFTTSIHGDLRWLDVPLELDCLDVHFYADADPRWTERTRFNEFIGDKLFQTDRWFAEFSERSKKTAAAVAPMLRSRQRFKMAEFADWALRRGTPLTTSESWSTWYYIDDPKLDWGWLLDWAKWSVDDAIDYKFWGWTPHNYVQPQFANWTDAKWHRTLNDRFLNS
;
A
#
# COMPACT_ATOMS: atom_id res chain seq x y z
N MET A 1 11.30 7.53 -29.86
CA MET A 1 10.40 6.36 -30.00
C MET A 1 9.31 6.53 -28.97
N ALA A 2 8.06 6.62 -29.41
CA ALA A 2 6.92 6.71 -28.50
C ALA A 2 6.70 5.34 -27.86
N VAL A 3 6.78 5.26 -26.54
CA VAL A 3 6.44 4.06 -25.77
C VAL A 3 4.93 3.84 -25.92
N SER A 4 4.52 2.64 -26.26
CA SER A 4 3.09 2.37 -26.44
C SER A 4 2.34 2.41 -25.11
N ARG A 5 1.04 2.73 -25.14
CA ARG A 5 0.16 2.78 -23.98
C ARG A 5 0.15 1.45 -23.19
N ARG A 6 0.40 0.32 -23.85
CA ARG A 6 0.52 -1.02 -23.24
C ARG A 6 1.83 -1.19 -22.45
N GLU A 7 2.90 -0.59 -22.90
CA GLU A 7 4.19 -0.64 -22.21
C GLU A 7 4.21 0.23 -20.95
N LEU A 8 3.47 1.34 -20.93
CA LEU A 8 3.29 2.20 -19.77
C LEU A 8 2.54 1.51 -18.62
N ILE A 9 1.55 0.70 -18.92
CA ILE A 9 0.72 -0.04 -17.95
C ILE A 9 1.53 -1.14 -17.27
N ALA A 10 2.52 -1.72 -17.95
CA ALA A 10 3.36 -2.79 -17.42
C ALA A 10 4.36 -2.33 -16.33
N TYR A 11 4.47 -1.03 -16.06
CA TYR A 11 5.62 -0.48 -15.33
C TYR A 11 5.40 0.11 -13.94
N GLY A 12 4.30 -0.10 -13.33
CA GLY A 12 4.10 0.38 -11.96
C GLY A 12 2.66 0.73 -11.64
N THR A 13 1.79 0.57 -12.62
CA THR A 13 0.38 0.87 -12.46
C THR A 13 -0.51 -0.31 -12.84
N ALA A 14 0.09 -1.47 -13.12
CA ALA A 14 -0.60 -2.64 -13.67
C ALA A 14 -1.81 -3.06 -12.82
N GLY A 15 -1.70 -3.03 -11.50
CA GLY A 15 -2.76 -3.52 -10.64
C GLY A 15 -3.97 -2.61 -10.53
N ALA A 16 -3.77 -1.30 -10.48
CA ALA A 16 -4.89 -0.36 -10.26
C ALA A 16 -5.58 0.06 -11.55
N LEU A 17 -4.88 0.03 -12.70
CA LEU A 17 -5.42 0.49 -13.98
C LEU A 17 -6.12 -0.60 -14.80
N THR A 18 -5.74 -1.88 -14.65
CA THR A 18 -6.30 -2.96 -15.47
C THR A 18 -7.74 -3.31 -15.04
N ALA A 19 -8.06 -3.23 -13.77
CA ALA A 19 -9.42 -3.44 -13.26
C ALA A 19 -10.45 -2.41 -13.77
N LEU A 20 -9.98 -1.27 -14.31
CA LEU A 20 -10.83 -0.19 -14.81
C LEU A 20 -10.97 -0.15 -16.34
N ALA A 21 -10.14 -0.90 -17.09
CA ALA A 21 -10.06 -0.78 -18.57
C ALA A 21 -10.90 -1.81 -19.34
N THR A 22 -11.40 -2.88 -18.72
CA THR A 22 -12.07 -3.99 -19.42
C THR A 22 -13.58 -3.86 -19.55
N GLY A 23 -14.18 -2.81 -19.02
CA GLY A 23 -15.62 -2.53 -19.14
C GLY A 23 -16.07 -1.85 -20.45
N ARG A 24 -15.38 -2.07 -21.58
CA ARG A 24 -15.87 -1.57 -22.88
C ARG A 24 -16.87 -2.52 -23.50
N ASN A 25 -18.13 -2.32 -23.19
CA ASN A 25 -19.21 -2.64 -24.13
C ASN A 25 -19.19 -1.57 -25.23
N THR A 26 -18.92 -1.99 -26.47
CA THR A 26 -19.13 -1.19 -27.66
C THR A 26 -20.63 -0.92 -27.84
N ILE A 27 -21.08 0.25 -27.45
CA ILE A 27 -22.40 0.76 -27.85
C ILE A 27 -22.14 1.77 -28.97
N ALA A 28 -22.80 1.56 -30.10
CA ALA A 28 -22.77 2.42 -31.28
C ALA A 28 -23.22 3.85 -30.92
N GLU A 29 -22.52 4.83 -31.48
CA GLU A 29 -22.85 6.24 -31.36
C GLU A 29 -24.22 6.55 -32.01
N GLY A 30 -25.21 6.84 -31.16
CA GLY A 30 -26.45 7.54 -31.53
C GLY A 30 -26.43 8.94 -30.92
N PRO A 31 -27.11 9.93 -31.50
CA PRO A 31 -27.01 11.30 -31.05
C PRO A 31 -27.59 11.50 -29.64
N LEU A 32 -26.81 12.21 -28.81
CA LEU A 32 -27.17 12.59 -27.43
C LEU A 32 -28.43 13.41 -27.39
N GLN A 33 -29.52 12.85 -26.90
CA GLN A 33 -30.64 13.61 -26.38
C GLN A 33 -30.40 13.94 -24.91
N ASP A 34 -30.38 15.22 -24.65
CA ASP A 34 -30.32 15.83 -23.31
C ASP A 34 -31.58 15.45 -22.52
N SER A 35 -31.49 14.52 -21.59
CA SER A 35 -32.54 14.24 -20.62
C SER A 35 -32.02 14.43 -19.21
N SER A 36 -32.26 15.61 -18.70
CA SER A 36 -32.06 16.01 -17.31
C SER A 36 -33.09 15.32 -16.40
N ALA A 37 -32.75 14.16 -15.84
CA ALA A 37 -33.24 13.70 -14.54
C ALA A 37 -32.40 12.45 -14.11
N PRO A 38 -31.85 12.41 -12.93
CA PRO A 38 -31.22 11.19 -12.43
C PRO A 38 -32.33 10.20 -12.07
N SER A 39 -32.35 9.04 -12.71
CA SER A 39 -33.19 7.92 -12.26
C SER A 39 -32.83 7.58 -10.81
N PRO A 40 -33.83 7.43 -9.91
CA PRO A 40 -33.58 7.01 -8.55
C PRO A 40 -32.99 5.59 -8.56
N MET A 41 -31.81 5.42 -7.96
CA MET A 41 -31.31 4.10 -7.65
C MET A 41 -32.30 3.36 -6.76
N PRO A 42 -32.53 2.07 -6.96
CA PRO A 42 -33.36 1.30 -6.04
C PRO A 42 -32.72 1.34 -4.65
N ALA A 43 -33.34 2.05 -3.75
CA ALA A 43 -32.91 2.26 -2.36
C ALA A 43 -32.90 0.97 -1.52
N GLN A 44 -33.37 -0.14 -2.05
CA GLN A 44 -33.62 -1.38 -1.32
C GLN A 44 -32.47 -2.39 -1.31
N VAL A 45 -31.47 -2.25 -2.20
CA VAL A 45 -30.37 -3.26 -2.24
C VAL A 45 -29.23 -2.96 -1.25
N ALA A 46 -29.16 -1.73 -0.74
CA ALA A 46 -28.10 -1.31 0.18
C ALA A 46 -28.44 -1.52 1.67
N SER A 47 -29.73 -1.66 2.04
CA SER A 47 -30.13 -1.75 3.46
C SER A 47 -30.07 -3.16 4.04
N ASP A 48 -30.15 -4.19 3.21
CA ASP A 48 -30.30 -5.58 3.72
C ASP A 48 -28.97 -6.33 3.87
N ARG A 49 -27.84 -5.73 3.52
CA ARG A 49 -26.50 -6.34 3.63
C ARG A 49 -25.48 -5.55 4.43
N VAL A 50 -25.85 -4.50 5.13
CA VAL A 50 -24.92 -3.93 6.12
C VAL A 50 -24.86 -4.91 7.28
N PRO A 51 -23.74 -5.63 7.48
CA PRO A 51 -23.62 -6.49 8.63
C PRO A 51 -23.98 -5.69 9.86
N ASN A 52 -24.86 -6.22 10.71
CA ASN A 52 -25.24 -5.55 11.93
C ASN A 52 -24.06 -5.54 12.91
N LEU A 53 -23.10 -4.65 12.65
CA LEU A 53 -21.91 -4.44 13.50
C LEU A 53 -22.28 -4.04 14.93
N SER A 54 -23.57 -3.70 15.20
CA SER A 54 -24.04 -3.52 16.56
C SER A 54 -23.95 -4.80 17.38
N ALA A 55 -24.03 -5.98 16.77
CA ALA A 55 -23.78 -7.25 17.46
C ALA A 55 -22.31 -7.44 17.85
N SER A 56 -21.36 -6.93 17.05
CA SER A 56 -19.94 -6.97 17.36
C SER A 56 -19.51 -5.90 18.39
N ARG A 57 -20.27 -4.80 18.51
CA ARG A 57 -20.05 -3.79 19.54
C ARG A 57 -20.29 -4.32 20.96
N ASN A 58 -21.07 -5.39 21.10
CA ASN A 58 -21.36 -6.03 22.39
C ASN A 58 -20.38 -7.15 22.75
N SER A 59 -19.41 -7.47 21.89
CA SER A 59 -18.31 -8.38 22.26
C SER A 59 -17.42 -7.68 23.27
N SER A 60 -17.38 -8.22 24.49
CA SER A 60 -16.50 -7.74 25.58
C SER A 60 -15.02 -7.97 25.28
N TYR A 61 -14.70 -8.76 24.26
CA TYR A 61 -13.35 -9.07 23.83
C TYR A 61 -12.91 -8.17 22.66
N ASP A 62 -11.83 -7.45 22.87
CA ASP A 62 -11.12 -6.71 21.83
C ASP A 62 -9.78 -7.41 21.57
N ILE A 63 -9.63 -8.04 20.40
CA ILE A 63 -8.43 -8.77 19.99
C ILE A 63 -7.14 -7.94 20.14
N ARG A 64 -7.25 -6.60 20.06
CA ARG A 64 -6.09 -5.70 20.19
C ARG A 64 -5.52 -5.64 21.61
N ASN A 65 -6.27 -6.10 22.62
CA ASN A 65 -5.78 -6.06 24.00
C ASN A 65 -4.53 -6.89 24.20
N ASP A 66 -4.35 -7.95 23.40
CA ASP A 66 -3.19 -8.85 23.49
C ASP A 66 -2.05 -8.46 22.53
N LEU A 67 -2.24 -7.38 21.75
CA LEU A 67 -1.25 -6.93 20.78
C LEU A 67 -0.28 -5.91 21.36
N LYS A 68 0.97 -5.96 20.95
CA LYS A 68 2.03 -5.00 21.29
C LYS A 68 2.70 -4.50 20.00
N PRO A 69 2.61 -3.19 19.74
CA PRO A 69 1.78 -2.22 20.46
C PRO A 69 0.28 -2.46 20.24
N ARG A 70 -0.55 -1.98 21.16
CA ARG A 70 -2.00 -2.18 21.12
C ARG A 70 -2.66 -1.50 19.92
N ARG A 71 -2.07 -0.42 19.45
CA ARG A 71 -2.47 0.30 18.24
C ARG A 71 -1.25 0.78 17.48
N LEU A 72 -1.37 0.83 16.16
CA LEU A 72 -0.32 1.27 15.26
C LEU A 72 -0.73 2.54 14.54
N THR A 73 0.09 3.58 14.66
CA THR A 73 0.05 4.72 13.73
C THR A 73 1.27 4.60 12.82
N MET A 74 1.03 4.35 11.54
CA MET A 74 2.08 3.97 10.61
C MET A 74 2.48 5.11 9.70
N ALA A 75 3.77 5.37 9.59
CA ALA A 75 4.36 6.14 8.52
C ALA A 75 4.87 5.19 7.44
N MET A 76 4.29 5.28 6.25
CA MET A 76 4.67 4.47 5.12
C MET A 76 5.92 5.07 4.45
N TRP A 77 7.06 4.40 4.56
CA TRP A 77 8.31 4.85 3.97
C TRP A 77 8.84 3.93 2.87
N ASP A 78 8.47 2.66 2.92
CA ASP A 78 8.94 1.64 2.00
C ASP A 78 10.44 1.74 1.69
N GLN A 79 10.86 1.91 0.45
CA GLN A 79 12.27 2.01 0.07
C GLN A 79 12.85 3.41 0.29
N ALA A 80 12.04 4.43 0.56
CA ALA A 80 12.51 5.83 0.56
C ALA A 80 13.64 6.08 1.58
N TYR A 81 13.62 5.41 2.72
CA TYR A 81 14.64 5.57 3.76
C TYR A 81 16.04 5.14 3.29
N VAL A 82 16.15 4.20 2.36
CA VAL A 82 17.41 3.82 1.70
C VAL A 82 17.64 4.69 0.47
N MET A 83 16.64 4.80 -0.39
CA MET A 83 16.77 5.42 -1.71
C MET A 83 17.02 6.94 -1.63
N ARG A 84 16.73 7.56 -0.49
CA ARG A 84 16.95 9.00 -0.22
C ARG A 84 17.93 9.28 0.92
N HIS A 85 18.73 8.29 1.29
CA HIS A 85 19.78 8.45 2.30
C HIS A 85 21.05 9.14 1.75
N MET A 86 21.16 9.31 0.45
CA MET A 86 22.27 10.00 -0.20
C MET A 86 22.47 11.42 0.35
N PRO A 87 23.69 11.98 0.26
CA PRO A 87 23.97 13.36 0.66
C PRO A 87 22.97 14.35 0.05
N GLY A 88 22.40 15.21 0.89
CA GLY A 88 21.31 16.13 0.51
C GLY A 88 19.93 15.47 0.41
N GLY A 89 19.82 14.16 0.62
CA GLY A 89 18.56 13.45 0.62
C GLY A 89 17.75 13.68 1.89
N SER A 90 16.42 13.48 1.79
CA SER A 90 15.50 13.69 2.93
C SER A 90 15.74 12.76 4.10
N TYR A 91 16.40 11.62 3.88
CA TYR A 91 16.78 10.64 4.91
C TYR A 91 18.29 10.62 5.18
N GLU A 92 19.07 11.61 4.77
CA GLU A 92 20.51 11.68 5.05
C GLU A 92 20.81 11.57 6.55
N ASN A 93 19.96 12.15 7.39
CA ASN A 93 20.08 12.09 8.84
C ASN A 93 18.91 11.27 9.44
N TYR A 94 19.16 9.99 9.71
CA TYR A 94 18.17 9.09 10.30
C TYR A 94 17.72 9.50 11.70
N ASP A 95 18.61 10.05 12.54
CA ASP A 95 18.21 10.51 13.87
C ASP A 95 17.14 11.60 13.77
N ARG A 96 17.36 12.60 12.91
CA ARG A 96 16.38 13.67 12.67
C ARG A 96 15.02 13.12 12.24
N VAL A 97 14.99 12.27 11.20
CA VAL A 97 13.69 11.81 10.66
C VAL A 97 12.96 10.88 11.62
N LEU A 98 13.68 10.10 12.44
CA LEU A 98 13.08 9.26 13.47
C LEU A 98 12.52 10.09 14.63
N ASP A 99 13.21 11.17 15.04
CA ASP A 99 12.71 12.09 16.05
C ASP A 99 11.48 12.85 15.55
N GLU A 100 11.50 13.33 14.32
CA GLU A 100 10.35 13.93 13.64
C GLU A 100 9.14 12.97 13.58
N THR A 101 9.38 11.67 13.39
CA THR A 101 8.34 10.63 13.38
C THR A 101 7.65 10.51 14.72
N VAL A 102 8.42 10.45 15.80
CA VAL A 102 7.90 10.45 17.18
C VAL A 102 7.13 11.74 17.49
N GLU A 103 7.68 12.89 17.12
CA GLU A 103 7.02 14.18 17.28
C GLU A 103 5.64 14.21 16.64
N ARG A 104 5.47 13.61 15.47
CA ARG A 104 4.21 13.53 14.71
C ARG A 104 3.25 12.46 15.23
N GLY A 105 3.60 11.76 16.28
CA GLY A 105 2.74 10.75 16.93
C GLY A 105 2.70 9.41 16.19
N TYR A 106 3.62 9.15 15.29
CA TYR A 106 3.78 7.80 14.75
C TYR A 106 4.52 6.93 15.75
N ASN A 107 4.05 5.71 15.92
CA ASN A 107 4.74 4.69 16.69
C ASN A 107 5.27 3.54 15.84
N THR A 108 5.00 3.54 14.54
CA THR A 108 5.41 2.48 13.61
C THR A 108 5.83 3.09 12.28
N VAL A 109 6.92 2.59 11.71
CA VAL A 109 7.31 2.87 10.33
C VAL A 109 7.19 1.60 9.50
N ARG A 110 6.62 1.71 8.29
CA ARG A 110 6.62 0.64 7.31
C ARG A 110 7.81 0.83 6.39
N ILE A 111 8.65 -0.21 6.27
CA ILE A 111 9.86 -0.18 5.45
C ILE A 111 9.96 -1.43 4.56
N ASP A 112 10.49 -1.25 3.37
CA ASP A 112 10.93 -2.37 2.52
C ASP A 112 12.46 -2.50 2.63
N PRO A 113 12.96 -3.59 3.21
CA PRO A 113 14.38 -3.86 3.29
C PRO A 113 14.97 -4.36 1.97
N MET A 114 14.16 -4.44 0.91
CA MET A 114 14.53 -4.88 -0.45
C MET A 114 15.28 -6.23 -0.45
N PRO A 115 14.66 -7.31 0.09
CA PRO A 115 15.35 -8.58 0.33
C PRO A 115 15.86 -9.27 -0.95
N GLN A 116 15.31 -8.89 -2.12
CA GLN A 116 15.76 -9.37 -3.42
C GLN A 116 17.05 -8.69 -3.91
N PHE A 117 17.44 -7.57 -3.31
CA PHE A 117 18.63 -6.79 -3.70
C PHE A 117 19.70 -6.72 -2.63
N ILE A 118 19.33 -6.86 -1.36
CA ILE A 118 20.19 -6.59 -0.22
C ILE A 118 20.46 -7.88 0.55
N ASP A 119 21.73 -8.12 0.78
CA ASP A 119 22.27 -9.22 1.59
C ASP A 119 22.90 -8.64 2.87
N LEU A 120 22.24 -8.81 4.00
CA LEU A 120 22.77 -8.36 5.29
C LEU A 120 23.97 -9.18 5.77
N GLY A 121 24.22 -10.34 5.17
CA GLY A 121 25.46 -11.10 5.38
C GLY A 121 26.67 -10.43 4.71
N LYS A 122 26.42 -9.59 3.71
CA LYS A 122 27.42 -8.77 2.98
C LYS A 122 26.94 -7.33 2.88
N PRO A 123 26.82 -6.62 4.03
CA PRO A 123 26.12 -5.33 4.09
C PRO A 123 26.86 -4.20 3.38
N ASP A 124 28.14 -4.35 3.11
CA ASP A 124 29.00 -3.43 2.36
C ASP A 124 28.81 -3.51 0.83
N ARG A 125 28.05 -4.50 0.35
CA ARG A 125 27.75 -4.61 -1.08
C ARG A 125 27.02 -3.36 -1.56
N GLU A 126 27.56 -2.73 -2.63
CA GLU A 126 26.97 -1.56 -3.22
C GLU A 126 25.67 -1.87 -3.96
N LEU A 127 24.62 -1.15 -3.61
CA LEU A 127 23.42 -1.01 -4.41
C LEU A 127 23.64 0.11 -5.40
N ARG A 128 23.63 -0.21 -6.70
CA ARG A 128 23.74 0.76 -7.79
C ARG A 128 22.44 0.83 -8.56
N TRP A 129 21.79 1.95 -8.46
CA TRP A 129 20.57 2.22 -9.21
C TRP A 129 20.64 3.57 -9.89
N ALA A 130 20.36 3.63 -11.19
CA ALA A 130 20.16 4.87 -11.90
C ALA A 130 19.05 4.71 -12.92
N ASP A 131 18.01 5.53 -12.84
CA ASP A 131 17.01 5.66 -13.89
C ASP A 131 16.86 7.12 -14.30
N PRO A 132 17.35 7.54 -15.48
CA PRO A 132 17.25 8.92 -15.94
C PRO A 132 15.82 9.33 -16.29
N ARG A 133 14.88 8.39 -16.39
CA ARG A 133 13.48 8.71 -16.62
C ARG A 133 12.77 9.06 -15.33
N GLN A 134 13.45 8.93 -14.19
CA GLN A 134 12.90 9.40 -12.94
C GLN A 134 12.80 10.93 -12.91
N PRO A 135 11.67 11.42 -12.54
CA PRO A 135 11.26 11.50 -11.15
C PRO A 135 10.09 10.60 -10.78
N PHE A 136 10.05 9.34 -11.22
CA PHE A 136 8.77 8.68 -11.32
C PHE A 136 8.40 7.68 -10.22
N MET A 137 9.22 7.49 -9.22
CA MET A 137 8.77 6.73 -8.06
C MET A 137 7.95 7.63 -7.16
N PRO A 138 6.64 7.42 -7.06
CA PRO A 138 5.80 8.24 -6.20
C PRO A 138 6.30 8.20 -4.75
N TRP A 139 6.80 7.06 -4.32
CA TRP A 139 7.40 6.87 -3.00
C TRP A 139 8.86 7.31 -2.90
N GLY A 140 9.35 7.95 -3.92
CA GLY A 140 10.48 8.81 -3.76
C GLY A 140 11.86 8.25 -3.92
N ALA A 141 12.06 7.26 -4.77
CA ALA A 141 13.42 6.95 -5.17
C ALA A 141 14.13 8.17 -5.77
N ASN A 142 15.39 8.36 -5.45
CA ASN A 142 16.23 9.31 -6.15
C ASN A 142 16.48 8.85 -7.58
N LYS A 143 16.87 9.78 -8.46
CA LYS A 143 17.27 9.45 -9.84
C LYS A 143 18.41 8.45 -9.90
N ALA A 144 19.26 8.44 -8.89
CA ALA A 144 20.33 7.49 -8.74
C ALA A 144 20.58 7.20 -7.26
N VAL A 145 20.89 5.96 -6.96
CA VAL A 145 21.37 5.49 -5.66
C VAL A 145 22.67 4.72 -5.91
N ASN A 146 23.69 5.04 -5.15
CA ASN A 146 24.97 4.34 -5.22
C ASN A 146 25.58 4.31 -3.83
N GLY A 147 25.64 3.13 -3.23
CA GLY A 147 26.26 2.98 -1.94
C GLY A 147 25.90 1.67 -1.22
N PRO A 148 26.43 1.47 -0.03
CA PRO A 148 26.29 0.24 0.75
C PRO A 148 24.94 0.20 1.47
N ALA A 149 23.88 -0.05 0.75
CA ALA A 149 22.51 -0.01 1.26
C ALA A 149 22.28 -0.93 2.47
N GLY A 150 22.98 -2.06 2.55
CA GLY A 150 22.94 -2.92 3.73
C GLY A 150 23.44 -2.23 4.99
N LEU A 151 24.53 -1.45 4.90
CA LEU A 151 25.04 -0.66 6.03
C LEU A 151 24.05 0.47 6.41
N TRP A 152 23.40 1.08 5.44
CA TRP A 152 22.37 2.10 5.69
C TRP A 152 21.18 1.54 6.43
N ILE A 153 20.73 0.33 6.07
CA ILE A 153 19.65 -0.37 6.78
C ILE A 153 20.09 -0.67 8.22
N ILE A 154 21.31 -1.15 8.41
CA ILE A 154 21.84 -1.44 9.74
C ILE A 154 21.84 -0.17 10.61
N ASP A 155 22.41 0.93 10.12
CA ASP A 155 22.44 2.22 10.84
C ASP A 155 21.04 2.73 11.17
N PHE A 156 20.11 2.62 10.20
CA PHE A 156 18.72 3.02 10.39
C PHE A 156 18.05 2.23 11.53
N ILE A 157 18.15 0.89 11.51
CA ILE A 157 17.50 0.04 12.50
C ILE A 157 18.12 0.22 13.88
N GLU A 158 19.46 0.34 13.99
CA GLU A 158 20.14 0.64 15.25
C GLU A 158 19.66 1.97 15.86
N LYS A 159 19.48 3.01 15.04
CA LYS A 159 18.97 4.29 15.48
C LYS A 159 17.48 4.23 15.86
N LEU A 160 16.69 3.48 15.12
CA LEU A 160 15.28 3.24 15.46
C LEU A 160 15.16 2.55 16.83
N HIS A 161 16.00 1.53 17.10
CA HIS A 161 15.99 0.81 18.36
C HIS A 161 16.35 1.67 19.58
N LYS A 162 17.07 2.77 19.40
CA LYS A 162 17.32 3.76 20.47
C LYS A 162 16.04 4.48 20.92
N ARG A 163 14.98 4.44 20.12
CA ARG A 163 13.68 5.07 20.39
C ARG A 163 12.67 4.04 20.86
N SER A 164 12.48 3.95 22.16
CA SER A 164 11.64 2.92 22.80
C SER A 164 10.18 2.92 22.33
N SER A 165 9.69 4.05 21.80
CA SER A 165 8.32 4.21 21.31
C SER A 165 8.13 3.77 19.86
N LEU A 166 9.20 3.51 19.09
CA LEU A 166 9.12 3.15 17.69
C LEU A 166 9.21 1.64 17.45
N TYR A 167 8.34 1.20 16.58
CA TYR A 167 8.28 -0.13 16.01
C TYR A 167 8.37 -0.03 14.48
N TYR A 168 8.44 -1.16 13.79
CA TYR A 168 8.40 -1.18 12.33
C TYR A 168 7.73 -2.43 11.79
N THR A 169 7.17 -2.31 10.60
CA THR A 169 6.74 -3.43 9.78
C THR A 169 7.69 -3.58 8.60
N LEU A 170 7.91 -4.81 8.17
CA LEU A 170 8.69 -5.10 6.98
C LEU A 170 7.73 -5.44 5.85
N SER A 171 7.92 -4.85 4.67
CA SER A 171 7.10 -5.13 3.49
C SER A 171 7.98 -5.49 2.29
N GLY A 172 7.59 -6.47 1.50
CA GLY A 172 8.32 -6.93 0.33
C GLY A 172 7.70 -6.50 -0.98
N TRP A 173 8.40 -5.69 -1.75
CA TRP A 173 8.01 -5.31 -3.10
C TRP A 173 8.81 -6.13 -4.12
N TRP A 174 8.18 -7.15 -4.71
CA TRP A 174 8.86 -8.06 -5.64
C TRP A 174 9.04 -7.48 -7.04
N SER A 175 8.23 -6.51 -7.41
CA SER A 175 8.46 -5.71 -8.60
C SER A 175 9.07 -4.37 -8.21
N MET A 176 10.29 -4.14 -8.65
CA MET A 176 10.84 -2.78 -8.59
C MET A 176 10.42 -2.03 -9.86
N PRO A 177 9.89 -0.82 -9.72
CA PRO A 177 9.56 -0.02 -10.88
C PRO A 177 10.82 0.38 -11.61
N GLY A 178 11.04 -0.24 -12.71
CA GLY A 178 12.01 0.10 -13.71
C GLY A 178 11.49 -0.43 -15.03
N PRO A 179 11.76 0.23 -16.17
CA PRO A 179 11.33 -0.31 -17.43
C PRO A 179 12.02 -1.63 -17.72
N PRO A 180 11.35 -2.62 -18.34
CA PRO A 180 12.00 -3.81 -18.81
C PRO A 180 13.18 -3.46 -19.70
N GLY A 181 14.28 -4.19 -19.52
CA GLY A 181 15.52 -3.95 -20.23
C GLY A 181 16.26 -2.67 -19.84
N SER A 182 15.89 -2.03 -18.72
CA SER A 182 16.73 -0.99 -18.16
C SER A 182 18.01 -1.62 -17.64
N PRO A 183 19.20 -1.25 -18.14
CA PRO A 183 20.48 -1.77 -17.65
C PRO A 183 20.84 -1.28 -16.24
N ARG A 184 19.90 -0.69 -15.52
CA ARG A 184 20.08 0.11 -14.32
C ARG A 184 19.34 -0.38 -13.11
N VAL A 185 18.48 -1.40 -13.27
CA VAL A 185 17.97 -2.15 -12.13
C VAL A 185 19.14 -2.94 -11.58
N PRO A 186 19.43 -2.87 -10.28
CA PRO A 186 20.49 -3.64 -9.67
C PRO A 186 20.33 -5.11 -10.04
N GLU A 187 21.45 -5.80 -10.21
CA GLU A 187 21.42 -7.24 -10.38
C GLU A 187 20.70 -7.84 -9.17
N LEU A 188 19.60 -8.52 -9.45
CA LEU A 188 18.85 -9.23 -8.43
C LEU A 188 19.72 -10.31 -7.81
N LEU A 189 19.80 -10.32 -6.50
CA LEU A 189 20.41 -11.45 -5.78
C LEU A 189 19.60 -12.71 -5.99
N ARG A 190 18.26 -12.54 -5.95
CA ARG A 190 17.28 -13.58 -6.20
C ARG A 190 16.02 -12.96 -6.81
N LYS A 191 15.44 -13.66 -7.78
CA LYS A 191 14.15 -13.30 -8.35
C LYS A 191 13.14 -14.39 -8.02
N PRO A 192 12.20 -14.15 -7.09
CA PRO A 192 11.21 -15.16 -6.79
C PRO A 192 10.23 -15.31 -7.96
N THR A 193 9.81 -16.53 -8.25
CA THR A 193 8.78 -16.85 -9.24
C THR A 193 7.47 -17.30 -8.61
N ASN A 194 7.48 -17.53 -7.30
CA ASN A 194 6.35 -18.00 -6.52
C ASN A 194 6.48 -17.58 -5.05
N MET A 195 5.42 -17.73 -4.28
CA MET A 195 5.38 -17.32 -2.88
C MET A 195 6.37 -18.09 -2.00
N MET A 196 6.65 -19.35 -2.31
CA MET A 196 7.64 -20.13 -1.52
C MET A 196 9.05 -19.59 -1.69
N GLU A 197 9.47 -19.28 -2.92
CA GLU A 197 10.78 -18.66 -3.17
C GLU A 197 10.87 -17.27 -2.50
N GLY A 198 9.77 -16.50 -2.52
CA GLY A 198 9.68 -15.25 -1.76
C GLY A 198 9.89 -15.46 -0.26
N ALA A 199 9.23 -16.48 0.31
CA ALA A 199 9.38 -16.83 1.72
C ALA A 199 10.81 -17.30 2.07
N GLU A 200 11.49 -18.04 1.20
CA GLU A 200 12.89 -18.44 1.38
C GLU A 200 13.85 -17.25 1.37
N ILE A 201 13.58 -16.27 0.51
CA ILE A 201 14.34 -14.99 0.50
C ILE A 201 14.15 -14.27 1.82
N TRP A 202 12.90 -14.16 2.29
CA TRP A 202 12.59 -13.60 3.60
C TRP A 202 13.27 -14.35 4.74
N ALA A 203 13.25 -15.69 4.72
CA ALA A 203 13.88 -16.50 5.75
C ALA A 203 15.40 -16.24 5.84
N THR A 204 16.05 -16.04 4.70
CA THR A 204 17.48 -15.68 4.66
C THR A 204 17.71 -14.31 5.34
N LEU A 205 16.94 -13.29 4.95
CA LEU A 205 17.05 -11.95 5.53
C LEU A 205 16.74 -11.96 7.03
N LEU A 206 15.63 -12.60 7.43
CA LEU A 206 15.19 -12.65 8.83
C LEU A 206 16.16 -13.40 9.73
N THR A 207 16.89 -14.40 9.21
CA THR A 207 17.96 -15.08 9.94
C THR A 207 19.08 -14.10 10.31
N ASP A 208 19.54 -13.29 9.38
CA ASP A 208 20.57 -12.28 9.63
C ASP A 208 20.04 -11.12 10.48
N TRP A 209 18.79 -10.75 10.26
CA TRP A 209 18.08 -9.73 11.05
C TRP A 209 18.00 -10.11 12.53
N LYS A 210 17.59 -11.35 12.81
CA LYS A 210 17.50 -11.88 14.18
C LYS A 210 18.83 -11.82 14.92
N LYS A 211 19.92 -12.18 14.24
CA LYS A 211 21.28 -12.16 14.82
C LYS A 211 21.75 -10.76 15.17
N ARG A 212 21.34 -9.75 14.37
CA ARG A 212 21.81 -8.36 14.54
C ARG A 212 20.95 -7.55 15.49
N PHE A 213 19.64 -7.67 15.35
CA PHE A 213 18.69 -6.74 15.97
C PHE A 213 17.69 -7.43 16.90
N GLY A 214 17.50 -8.74 16.79
CA GLY A 214 16.34 -9.40 17.38
C GLY A 214 15.07 -9.06 16.61
N PHE A 215 13.90 -9.42 17.21
CA PHE A 215 12.58 -9.20 16.61
C PHE A 215 11.64 -8.33 17.44
N ASP A 216 12.09 -7.86 18.60
CA ASP A 216 11.25 -7.16 19.59
C ASP A 216 10.54 -5.91 19.07
N ARG A 217 11.03 -5.34 17.95
CA ARG A 217 10.48 -4.13 17.35
C ARG A 217 9.73 -4.40 16.04
N ILE A 218 9.77 -5.62 15.52
CA ILE A 218 8.99 -5.99 14.34
C ILE A 218 7.55 -6.25 14.75
N VAL A 219 6.61 -5.55 14.14
CA VAL A 219 5.18 -5.74 14.39
C VAL A 219 4.64 -6.91 13.57
N TYR A 220 4.92 -6.90 12.27
CA TYR A 220 4.65 -7.98 11.33
C TYR A 220 5.53 -7.86 10.09
N VAL A 221 5.56 -8.93 9.30
CA VAL A 221 6.22 -9.00 7.99
C VAL A 221 5.13 -9.19 6.93
N ASP A 222 5.00 -8.23 6.04
CA ASP A 222 4.22 -8.31 4.80
C ASP A 222 5.11 -8.94 3.72
N VAL A 223 4.88 -10.22 3.46
CA VAL A 223 5.75 -11.04 2.61
C VAL A 223 5.72 -10.60 1.15
N ALA A 224 4.58 -10.06 0.71
CA ALA A 224 4.40 -9.54 -0.64
C ALA A 224 3.36 -8.42 -0.65
N ASN A 225 3.84 -7.22 -0.96
CA ASN A 225 2.98 -6.04 -1.04
C ASN A 225 1.92 -6.17 -2.13
N GLU A 226 0.67 -5.85 -1.76
CA GLU A 226 -0.49 -5.75 -2.67
C GLU A 226 -0.63 -6.94 -3.61
N MET A 227 -0.63 -8.15 -3.04
CA MET A 227 -0.85 -9.36 -3.83
C MET A 227 -2.12 -9.28 -4.70
N PRO A 228 -2.05 -9.74 -5.97
CA PRO A 228 -0.89 -10.28 -6.69
C PRO A 228 -0.13 -9.22 -7.51
N TYR A 229 -0.50 -7.95 -7.45
CA TYR A 229 -0.13 -6.89 -8.41
C TYR A 229 1.36 -6.62 -8.54
N PHE A 230 2.07 -6.62 -7.40
CA PHE A 230 3.51 -6.35 -7.40
C PHE A 230 4.37 -7.61 -7.40
N PHE A 231 3.79 -8.71 -7.90
CA PHE A 231 4.49 -9.97 -8.10
C PHE A 231 4.20 -10.54 -9.51
N PRO A 232 4.80 -9.98 -10.57
CA PRO A 232 4.48 -10.29 -11.97
C PRO A 232 4.57 -11.78 -12.30
N GLU A 233 5.61 -12.46 -11.82
CA GLU A 233 5.80 -13.89 -12.05
C GLU A 233 4.71 -14.74 -11.41
N PHE A 234 4.18 -14.29 -10.28
CA PHE A 234 3.04 -14.93 -9.64
C PHE A 234 1.76 -14.75 -10.44
N VAL A 235 1.50 -13.55 -10.98
CA VAL A 235 0.36 -13.26 -11.85
C VAL A 235 0.38 -14.16 -13.10
N ASP A 236 1.54 -14.31 -13.73
CA ASP A 236 1.71 -15.18 -14.89
C ASP A 236 1.45 -16.65 -14.54
N ARG A 237 1.89 -17.11 -13.38
CA ARG A 237 1.62 -18.47 -12.88
C ARG A 237 0.14 -18.69 -12.58
N LEU A 238 -0.52 -17.73 -11.93
CA LEU A 238 -1.95 -17.76 -11.68
C LEU A 238 -2.72 -17.91 -13.00
N LYS A 239 -2.41 -17.07 -13.98
CA LYS A 239 -3.02 -17.15 -15.32
C LYS A 239 -2.77 -18.47 -16.01
N LYS A 240 -1.54 -18.99 -15.94
CA LYS A 240 -1.19 -20.30 -16.53
C LYS A 240 -1.93 -21.45 -15.85
N ALA A 241 -2.08 -21.42 -14.53
CA ALA A 241 -2.73 -22.47 -13.76
C ALA A 241 -4.26 -22.48 -13.90
N THR A 242 -4.87 -21.32 -14.06
CA THR A 242 -6.33 -21.14 -14.01
C THR A 242 -6.96 -20.74 -15.36
N GLY A 243 -6.14 -20.40 -16.36
CA GLY A 243 -6.56 -19.94 -17.67
C GLY A 243 -6.98 -18.46 -17.74
N VAL A 244 -7.12 -17.78 -16.62
CA VAL A 244 -7.64 -16.40 -16.52
C VAL A 244 -6.80 -15.57 -15.55
N GLY A 245 -6.51 -14.33 -15.91
CA GLY A 245 -5.82 -13.37 -15.04
C GLY A 245 -6.68 -12.90 -13.87
N PHE A 246 -6.05 -12.40 -12.81
CA PHE A 246 -6.74 -11.90 -11.62
C PHE A 246 -7.65 -10.69 -11.94
N ASP A 247 -7.21 -9.84 -12.86
CA ASP A 247 -7.91 -8.60 -13.20
C ASP A 247 -9.11 -8.78 -14.15
N ASP A 248 -9.19 -9.93 -14.81
CA ASP A 248 -10.18 -10.16 -15.87
C ASP A 248 -11.56 -10.62 -15.33
N LEU A 249 -11.74 -10.68 -14.01
CA LEU A 249 -12.91 -11.30 -13.40
C LEU A 249 -13.66 -10.37 -12.46
N SER A 250 -14.98 -10.50 -12.47
CA SER A 250 -15.86 -9.92 -11.44
C SER A 250 -15.92 -10.75 -10.14
N SER A 251 -15.53 -12.03 -10.22
CA SER A 251 -15.43 -12.97 -9.08
C SER A 251 -14.29 -13.94 -9.33
N LEU A 252 -13.75 -14.54 -8.27
CA LEU A 252 -12.74 -15.58 -8.38
C LEU A 252 -13.40 -16.94 -8.64
N SER A 253 -12.82 -17.72 -9.57
CA SER A 253 -13.19 -19.11 -9.75
C SER A 253 -12.65 -19.99 -8.61
N ALA A 254 -13.25 -21.16 -8.40
CA ALA A 254 -12.74 -22.12 -7.41
C ALA A 254 -11.26 -22.49 -7.64
N ALA A 255 -10.82 -22.60 -8.89
CA ALA A 255 -9.41 -22.85 -9.21
C ALA A 255 -8.49 -21.70 -8.79
N GLN A 256 -8.92 -20.45 -8.95
CA GLN A 256 -8.15 -19.29 -8.51
C GLN A 256 -8.12 -19.17 -6.99
N ILE A 257 -9.24 -19.40 -6.32
CA ILE A 257 -9.32 -19.42 -4.86
C ILE A 257 -8.36 -20.47 -4.30
N SER A 258 -8.39 -21.69 -4.83
CA SER A 258 -7.50 -22.77 -4.41
C SER A 258 -6.03 -22.43 -4.65
N PHE A 259 -5.70 -21.91 -5.84
CA PHE A 259 -4.33 -21.53 -6.18
C PHE A 259 -3.79 -20.44 -5.24
N LEU A 260 -4.57 -19.38 -5.03
CA LEU A 260 -4.18 -18.26 -4.15
C LEU A 260 -3.98 -18.73 -2.71
N ALA A 261 -4.94 -19.50 -2.17
CA ALA A 261 -4.87 -20.03 -0.82
C ALA A 261 -3.65 -20.94 -0.64
N ASP A 262 -3.43 -21.87 -1.56
CA ASP A 262 -2.34 -22.83 -1.51
C ASP A 262 -0.97 -22.16 -1.54
N GLU A 263 -0.73 -21.25 -2.48
CA GLU A 263 0.55 -20.58 -2.62
C GLU A 263 0.85 -19.68 -1.41
N ILE A 264 -0.13 -18.90 -0.96
CA ILE A 264 0.05 -17.96 0.16
C ILE A 264 0.20 -18.72 1.48
N ASN A 265 -0.73 -19.63 1.79
CA ASN A 265 -0.71 -20.33 3.09
C ASN A 265 0.52 -21.23 3.26
N LYS A 266 1.02 -21.87 2.20
CA LYS A 266 2.27 -22.65 2.24
C LYS A 266 3.47 -21.77 2.57
N ALA A 267 3.58 -20.60 1.95
CA ALA A 267 4.65 -19.64 2.24
C ALA A 267 4.58 -19.12 3.67
N MET A 268 3.38 -18.76 4.16
CA MET A 268 3.17 -18.35 5.55
C MET A 268 3.52 -19.46 6.53
N GLY A 269 3.14 -20.72 6.21
CA GLY A 269 3.46 -21.90 7.02
C GLY A 269 4.96 -22.16 7.17
N LEU A 270 5.75 -21.96 6.08
CA LEU A 270 7.21 -22.01 6.13
C LEU A 270 7.77 -20.99 7.12
N LEU A 271 7.37 -19.73 6.96
CA LEU A 271 7.91 -18.62 7.77
C LEU A 271 7.53 -18.74 9.24
N ARG A 272 6.30 -19.14 9.56
CA ARG A 272 5.88 -19.38 10.95
C ARG A 272 6.62 -20.52 11.62
N ARG A 273 6.93 -21.58 10.89
CA ARG A 273 7.73 -22.70 11.41
C ARG A 273 9.13 -22.24 11.78
N ASP A 274 9.74 -21.42 10.93
CA ASP A 274 11.15 -21.00 11.08
C ASP A 274 11.30 -19.78 12.03
N PHE A 275 10.26 -18.96 12.14
CA PHE A 275 10.23 -17.73 12.97
C PHE A 275 8.91 -17.59 13.73
N PRO A 276 8.64 -18.48 14.71
CA PRO A 276 7.36 -18.52 15.43
C PRO A 276 7.07 -17.27 16.29
N GLU A 277 8.07 -16.44 16.54
CA GLU A 277 7.93 -15.19 17.28
C GLU A 277 7.45 -14.00 16.43
N LEU A 278 7.41 -14.16 15.10
CA LEU A 278 6.95 -13.13 14.17
C LEU A 278 5.51 -13.37 13.70
N ARG A 279 4.85 -12.29 13.27
CA ARG A 279 3.58 -12.34 12.55
C ARG A 279 3.84 -12.14 11.07
N PHE A 280 3.14 -12.93 10.25
CA PHE A 280 3.26 -12.87 8.79
C PHE A 280 1.92 -12.56 8.14
N THR A 281 1.98 -11.72 7.13
CA THR A 281 0.86 -11.36 6.27
C THR A 281 1.31 -11.23 4.82
N THR A 282 0.37 -11.08 3.94
CA THR A 282 0.54 -10.44 2.64
C THR A 282 -0.52 -9.37 2.53
N SER A 283 -0.13 -8.15 2.20
CA SER A 283 -1.09 -7.07 2.03
C SER A 283 -1.91 -7.28 0.76
N ILE A 284 -3.15 -6.81 0.80
CA ILE A 284 -4.10 -6.95 -0.31
C ILE A 284 -4.83 -5.63 -0.52
N HIS A 285 -5.31 -5.40 -1.74
CA HIS A 285 -6.23 -4.30 -2.00
C HIS A 285 -7.58 -4.53 -1.33
N GLY A 286 -8.32 -3.45 -1.08
CA GLY A 286 -9.71 -3.49 -0.62
C GLY A 286 -10.68 -4.05 -1.67
N ASP A 287 -10.31 -5.15 -2.30
CA ASP A 287 -11.09 -5.91 -3.27
C ASP A 287 -11.82 -7.04 -2.55
N LEU A 288 -13.14 -6.98 -2.54
CA LEU A 288 -13.98 -7.92 -1.79
C LEU A 288 -13.86 -9.37 -2.25
N ARG A 289 -13.30 -9.64 -3.44
CA ARG A 289 -13.02 -11.00 -3.91
C ARG A 289 -12.08 -11.78 -2.99
N TRP A 290 -11.20 -11.07 -2.27
CA TRP A 290 -10.30 -11.68 -1.30
C TRP A 290 -11.03 -12.35 -0.12
N LEU A 291 -12.28 -11.94 0.17
CA LEU A 291 -13.07 -12.53 1.24
C LEU A 291 -13.44 -13.99 0.98
N ASP A 292 -13.42 -14.42 -0.28
CA ASP A 292 -13.65 -15.79 -0.70
C ASP A 292 -12.41 -16.68 -0.58
N VAL A 293 -11.22 -16.09 -0.43
CA VAL A 293 -9.95 -16.83 -0.33
C VAL A 293 -9.68 -17.20 1.14
N PRO A 294 -9.52 -18.50 1.49
CA PRO A 294 -9.28 -18.92 2.86
C PRO A 294 -7.83 -18.72 3.28
N LEU A 295 -7.43 -17.45 3.38
CA LEU A 295 -6.08 -17.05 3.79
C LEU A 295 -5.84 -17.31 5.28
N GLU A 296 -4.68 -17.85 5.60
CA GLU A 296 -4.19 -18.05 6.97
C GLU A 296 -3.14 -16.98 7.28
N LEU A 297 -3.58 -15.79 7.69
CA LEU A 297 -2.72 -14.64 7.99
C LEU A 297 -2.74 -14.32 9.49
N ASP A 298 -1.60 -13.85 10.04
CA ASP A 298 -1.49 -13.46 11.45
C ASP A 298 -2.00 -12.03 11.72
N CYS A 299 -2.11 -11.23 10.69
CA CYS A 299 -2.87 -9.98 10.62
C CYS A 299 -3.38 -9.79 9.19
N LEU A 300 -4.45 -9.04 9.03
CA LEU A 300 -5.00 -8.70 7.73
C LEU A 300 -4.62 -7.24 7.43
N ASP A 301 -3.71 -7.04 6.47
CA ASP A 301 -3.32 -5.72 5.98
C ASP A 301 -4.04 -5.42 4.66
N VAL A 302 -4.97 -4.47 4.69
CA VAL A 302 -5.82 -4.15 3.55
C VAL A 302 -5.61 -2.70 3.13
N HIS A 303 -5.26 -2.49 1.88
CA HIS A 303 -5.07 -1.17 1.29
C HIS A 303 -6.37 -0.63 0.71
N PHE A 304 -6.84 0.48 1.25
CA PHE A 304 -8.11 1.08 0.88
C PHE A 304 -7.91 2.39 0.11
N TYR A 305 -8.24 2.41 -1.16
CA TYR A 305 -8.11 3.59 -2.02
C TYR A 305 -9.48 4.11 -2.45
N ALA A 306 -9.93 5.20 -1.84
CA ALA A 306 -11.21 5.83 -2.19
C ALA A 306 -11.18 6.46 -3.58
N ASP A 307 -10.02 6.94 -4.01
CA ASP A 307 -9.77 7.53 -5.32
C ASP A 307 -9.59 6.50 -6.46
N ALA A 308 -9.59 5.20 -6.15
CA ALA A 308 -9.72 4.15 -7.17
C ALA A 308 -11.15 4.01 -7.72
N ASP A 309 -12.14 4.67 -7.12
CA ASP A 309 -13.52 4.64 -7.62
C ASP A 309 -13.61 5.29 -9.01
N PRO A 310 -14.25 4.63 -10.02
CA PRO A 310 -14.40 5.18 -11.37
C PRO A 310 -15.01 6.60 -11.42
N ARG A 311 -15.94 6.91 -10.51
CA ARG A 311 -16.55 8.25 -10.45
C ARG A 311 -15.54 9.34 -10.08
N TRP A 312 -14.50 8.99 -9.35
CA TRP A 312 -13.39 9.88 -9.09
C TRP A 312 -12.45 9.94 -10.29
N THR A 313 -11.93 8.79 -10.75
CA THR A 313 -10.89 8.72 -11.79
C THR A 313 -11.36 9.32 -13.11
N GLU A 314 -12.61 9.09 -13.50
CA GLU A 314 -13.21 9.66 -14.73
C GLU A 314 -13.41 11.17 -14.61
N ARG A 315 -14.01 11.65 -13.52
CA ARG A 315 -14.29 13.08 -13.33
C ARG A 315 -13.05 13.94 -13.18
N THR A 316 -12.04 13.41 -12.52
CA THR A 316 -10.76 14.10 -12.36
C THR A 316 -9.83 13.92 -13.55
N ARG A 317 -10.07 12.95 -14.41
CA ARG A 317 -9.15 12.50 -15.46
C ARG A 317 -7.80 12.04 -14.87
N PHE A 318 -7.86 11.38 -13.73
CA PHE A 318 -6.68 10.99 -12.95
C PHE A 318 -5.67 10.19 -13.76
N ASN A 319 -6.15 9.26 -14.60
CA ASN A 319 -5.29 8.44 -15.43
C ASN A 319 -4.52 9.25 -16.49
N GLU A 320 -5.13 10.34 -16.99
CA GLU A 320 -4.44 11.26 -17.92
C GLU A 320 -3.41 12.09 -17.19
N PHE A 321 -3.74 12.59 -15.99
CA PHE A 321 -2.81 13.32 -15.12
C PHE A 321 -1.55 12.51 -14.87
N ILE A 322 -1.69 11.22 -14.52
CA ILE A 322 -0.57 10.34 -14.27
C ILE A 322 0.23 10.10 -15.55
N GLY A 323 -0.45 9.82 -16.68
CA GLY A 323 0.20 9.59 -17.96
C GLY A 323 1.03 10.79 -18.42
N ASP A 324 0.45 11.99 -18.39
CA ASP A 324 1.14 13.22 -18.78
C ASP A 324 2.30 13.54 -17.85
N LYS A 325 2.18 13.27 -16.58
CA LYS A 325 3.25 13.50 -15.63
C LYS A 325 4.49 12.64 -15.91
N LEU A 326 4.34 11.41 -16.39
CA LEU A 326 5.47 10.60 -16.82
C LEU A 326 6.33 11.30 -17.84
N PHE A 327 5.74 12.17 -18.64
CA PHE A 327 6.42 12.97 -19.65
C PHE A 327 6.80 14.36 -19.15
N GLN A 328 6.68 14.61 -17.81
CA GLN A 328 7.04 15.87 -17.15
C GLN A 328 6.26 17.07 -17.70
N THR A 329 5.04 16.85 -18.17
CA THR A 329 4.19 17.97 -18.54
C THR A 329 3.40 18.44 -17.31
N ASP A 330 3.41 19.75 -17.07
CA ASP A 330 2.65 20.34 -15.97
C ASP A 330 1.32 20.98 -16.43
N ARG A 331 0.99 20.83 -17.71
CA ARG A 331 -0.24 21.39 -18.28
C ARG A 331 -1.50 20.89 -17.56
N TRP A 332 -1.44 19.68 -17.00
CA TRP A 332 -2.55 19.06 -16.30
C TRP A 332 -2.63 19.46 -14.82
N PHE A 333 -1.58 20.03 -14.23
CA PHE A 333 -1.53 20.22 -12.78
C PHE A 333 -2.63 21.14 -12.28
N ALA A 334 -2.77 22.33 -12.84
CA ALA A 334 -3.82 23.28 -12.45
C ALA A 334 -5.22 22.72 -12.79
N GLU A 335 -5.38 22.11 -13.96
CA GLU A 335 -6.66 21.50 -14.38
C GLU A 335 -7.02 20.32 -13.49
N PHE A 336 -6.10 19.45 -13.16
CA PHE A 336 -6.33 18.35 -12.23
C PHE A 336 -6.64 18.84 -10.83
N SER A 337 -5.93 19.86 -10.34
CA SER A 337 -6.16 20.46 -9.03
C SER A 337 -7.58 21.00 -8.90
N GLU A 338 -8.06 21.76 -9.88
CA GLU A 338 -9.43 22.26 -9.89
C GLU A 338 -10.47 21.14 -9.98
N ARG A 339 -10.25 20.17 -10.89
CA ARG A 339 -11.14 19.02 -11.07
C ARG A 339 -11.21 18.15 -9.82
N SER A 340 -10.07 17.85 -9.19
CA SER A 340 -10.01 17.03 -7.98
C SER A 340 -10.71 17.69 -6.81
N LYS A 341 -10.49 18.99 -6.59
CA LYS A 341 -11.16 19.78 -5.56
C LYS A 341 -12.68 19.79 -5.74
N LYS A 342 -13.14 20.09 -6.97
CA LYS A 342 -14.58 20.12 -7.32
C LYS A 342 -15.20 18.73 -7.19
N THR A 343 -14.52 17.69 -7.66
CA THR A 343 -15.01 16.32 -7.59
C THR A 343 -15.05 15.83 -6.14
N ALA A 344 -14.01 16.12 -5.33
CA ALA A 344 -13.99 15.77 -3.92
C ALA A 344 -15.19 16.35 -3.18
N ALA A 345 -15.49 17.65 -3.36
CA ALA A 345 -16.65 18.28 -2.76
C ALA A 345 -18.00 17.60 -3.18
N ALA A 346 -18.09 17.14 -4.42
CA ALA A 346 -19.31 16.55 -4.95
C ALA A 346 -19.53 15.08 -4.55
N VAL A 347 -18.45 14.29 -4.40
CA VAL A 347 -18.56 12.84 -4.26
C VAL A 347 -18.03 12.27 -2.93
N ALA A 348 -17.39 13.08 -2.09
CA ALA A 348 -16.78 12.60 -0.84
C ALA A 348 -17.75 11.79 0.05
N PRO A 349 -19.01 12.20 0.29
CA PRO A 349 -19.92 11.40 1.12
C PRO A 349 -20.17 10.01 0.53
N MET A 350 -20.30 9.91 -0.78
CA MET A 350 -20.54 8.65 -1.48
C MET A 350 -19.27 7.77 -1.45
N LEU A 351 -18.09 8.36 -1.69
CA LEU A 351 -16.83 7.63 -1.62
C LEU A 351 -16.58 7.09 -0.21
N ARG A 352 -16.80 7.92 0.82
CA ARG A 352 -16.71 7.49 2.21
C ARG A 352 -17.67 6.34 2.52
N SER A 353 -18.92 6.43 2.06
CA SER A 353 -19.91 5.36 2.28
C SER A 353 -19.46 4.04 1.66
N ARG A 354 -18.95 4.07 0.43
CA ARG A 354 -18.42 2.87 -0.23
C ARG A 354 -17.19 2.30 0.48
N GLN A 355 -16.31 3.19 0.92
CA GLN A 355 -15.13 2.79 1.69
C GLN A 355 -15.55 2.12 3.00
N ARG A 356 -16.48 2.72 3.74
CA ARG A 356 -17.03 2.14 4.98
C ARG A 356 -17.66 0.77 4.74
N PHE A 357 -18.35 0.58 3.63
CA PHE A 357 -18.88 -0.73 3.27
C PHE A 357 -17.75 -1.77 3.13
N LYS A 358 -16.70 -1.49 2.37
CA LYS A 358 -15.55 -2.38 2.24
C LYS A 358 -14.88 -2.65 3.59
N MET A 359 -14.65 -1.61 4.38
CA MET A 359 -14.06 -1.73 5.71
C MET A 359 -14.89 -2.62 6.64
N ALA A 360 -16.22 -2.53 6.57
CA ALA A 360 -17.13 -3.36 7.35
C ALA A 360 -17.00 -4.84 6.97
N GLU A 361 -16.98 -5.15 5.68
CA GLU A 361 -16.84 -6.53 5.18
C GLU A 361 -15.50 -7.16 5.62
N PHE A 362 -14.39 -6.43 5.48
CA PHE A 362 -13.09 -6.90 5.94
C PHE A 362 -12.98 -6.98 7.47
N ALA A 363 -13.59 -6.05 8.19
CA ALA A 363 -13.62 -6.09 9.65
C ALA A 363 -14.40 -7.30 10.18
N ASP A 364 -15.53 -7.62 9.55
CA ASP A 364 -16.33 -8.80 9.89
C ASP A 364 -15.56 -10.10 9.56
N TRP A 365 -14.89 -10.14 8.40
CA TRP A 365 -14.03 -11.27 8.04
C TRP A 365 -12.88 -11.47 9.04
N ALA A 366 -12.20 -10.40 9.42
CA ALA A 366 -11.10 -10.42 10.39
C ALA A 366 -11.59 -10.86 11.78
N LEU A 367 -12.74 -10.32 12.22
CA LEU A 367 -13.36 -10.68 13.51
C LEU A 367 -13.70 -12.17 13.58
N ARG A 368 -14.34 -12.72 12.54
CA ARG A 368 -14.68 -14.15 12.51
C ARG A 368 -13.47 -15.08 12.61
N ARG A 369 -12.30 -14.62 12.18
CA ARG A 369 -11.03 -15.37 12.20
C ARG A 369 -10.16 -15.08 13.40
N GLY A 370 -10.55 -14.13 14.25
CA GLY A 370 -9.71 -13.68 15.35
C GLY A 370 -8.40 -13.03 14.89
N THR A 371 -8.39 -12.43 13.69
CA THR A 371 -7.22 -11.83 13.05
C THR A 371 -7.31 -10.31 13.18
N PRO A 372 -6.27 -9.59 13.65
CA PRO A 372 -6.29 -8.13 13.69
C PRO A 372 -6.29 -7.53 12.28
N LEU A 373 -7.11 -6.50 12.08
CA LEU A 373 -7.20 -5.74 10.83
C LEU A 373 -6.35 -4.49 10.88
N THR A 374 -5.54 -4.26 9.88
CA THR A 374 -4.69 -3.07 9.72
C THR A 374 -4.77 -2.51 8.32
N THR A 375 -4.29 -1.28 8.15
CA THR A 375 -4.05 -0.69 6.85
C THR A 375 -2.75 0.09 6.88
N SER A 376 -1.78 -0.38 6.11
CA SER A 376 -0.46 0.26 6.01
C SER A 376 -0.34 1.21 4.82
N GLU A 377 -1.27 1.11 3.85
CA GLU A 377 -1.45 2.04 2.74
C GLU A 377 -2.92 2.43 2.61
N SER A 378 -3.23 3.69 2.62
CA SER A 378 -4.59 4.24 2.49
C SER A 378 -4.56 5.78 2.43
N TRP A 379 -5.61 6.44 2.32
CA TRP A 379 -7.04 6.23 2.01
C TRP A 379 -7.27 6.73 0.60
N SER A 380 -6.28 7.45 0.11
CA SER A 380 -6.03 8.05 -1.17
C SER A 380 -4.65 8.73 -1.08
N THR A 381 -4.04 9.06 -2.08
CA THR A 381 -4.02 8.68 -3.46
C THR A 381 -2.85 7.74 -3.67
N TRP A 382 -2.86 6.87 -4.66
CA TRP A 382 -1.67 6.09 -4.97
C TRP A 382 -0.63 6.90 -5.77
N TYR A 383 -0.91 8.20 -6.01
CA TYR A 383 -0.01 9.07 -6.73
C TYR A 383 -0.08 10.53 -6.24
N TYR A 384 1.04 11.05 -5.78
CA TYR A 384 1.18 12.39 -5.19
C TYR A 384 2.46 13.07 -5.69
N ILE A 385 2.43 14.38 -5.80
CA ILE A 385 3.58 15.22 -6.05
C ILE A 385 3.37 16.59 -5.41
N ASP A 386 4.43 17.13 -4.82
CA ASP A 386 4.44 18.52 -4.42
C ASP A 386 4.70 19.42 -5.65
N ASP A 387 3.71 20.23 -5.97
CA ASP A 387 3.77 21.27 -6.98
C ASP A 387 2.86 22.45 -6.58
N PRO A 388 3.29 23.71 -6.75
CA PRO A 388 2.49 24.88 -6.36
C PRO A 388 1.14 24.97 -7.07
N LYS A 389 0.97 24.31 -8.21
CA LYS A 389 -0.29 24.27 -8.97
C LYS A 389 -1.26 23.19 -8.48
N LEU A 390 -0.82 22.30 -7.58
CA LEU A 390 -1.62 21.18 -7.07
C LEU A 390 -2.12 21.45 -5.66
N ASP A 391 -3.44 21.39 -5.49
CA ASP A 391 -4.10 21.49 -4.18
C ASP A 391 -4.52 20.07 -3.73
N TRP A 392 -3.86 19.58 -2.70
CA TRP A 392 -4.13 18.28 -2.07
C TRP A 392 -4.98 18.37 -0.80
N GLY A 393 -5.62 19.51 -0.56
CA GLY A 393 -6.45 19.72 0.63
C GLY A 393 -7.53 18.65 0.83
N TRP A 394 -8.12 18.16 -0.26
CA TRP A 394 -9.09 17.07 -0.23
C TRP A 394 -8.50 15.74 0.32
N LEU A 395 -7.22 15.46 0.04
CA LEU A 395 -6.50 14.29 0.58
C LEU A 395 -6.42 14.39 2.12
N LEU A 396 -6.05 15.55 2.63
CA LEU A 396 -5.95 15.80 4.07
C LEU A 396 -7.32 15.73 4.76
N ASP A 397 -8.39 16.15 4.08
CA ASP A 397 -9.75 16.02 4.60
C ASP A 397 -10.21 14.56 4.63
N TRP A 398 -9.83 13.77 3.62
CA TRP A 398 -10.15 12.33 3.63
C TRP A 398 -9.43 11.59 4.75
N ALA A 399 -8.20 11.94 5.08
CA ALA A 399 -7.51 11.40 6.23
C ALA A 399 -8.24 11.70 7.56
N LYS A 400 -8.86 12.88 7.70
CA LYS A 400 -9.63 13.23 8.91
C LYS A 400 -10.86 12.35 9.12
N TRP A 401 -11.61 12.02 8.07
CA TRP A 401 -12.75 11.13 8.26
C TRP A 401 -12.35 9.66 8.27
N SER A 402 -11.24 9.28 7.67
CA SER A 402 -10.78 7.90 7.65
C SER A 402 -10.26 7.42 9.01
N VAL A 403 -9.68 8.31 9.83
CA VAL A 403 -9.30 7.95 11.20
C VAL A 403 -10.51 7.55 12.04
N ASP A 404 -11.66 8.26 11.86
CA ASP A 404 -12.90 7.91 12.56
C ASP A 404 -13.43 6.56 12.11
N ASP A 405 -13.39 6.32 10.80
CA ASP A 405 -13.83 5.06 10.23
C ASP A 405 -12.94 3.89 10.69
N ALA A 406 -11.62 4.07 10.76
CA ALA A 406 -10.71 3.07 11.29
C ALA A 406 -10.94 2.77 12.78
N ILE A 407 -11.32 3.79 13.57
CA ILE A 407 -11.70 3.62 14.97
C ILE A 407 -13.01 2.86 15.09
N ASP A 408 -14.04 3.23 14.31
CA ASP A 408 -15.36 2.60 14.32
C ASP A 408 -15.27 1.10 13.99
N TYR A 409 -14.43 0.72 13.02
CA TYR A 409 -14.21 -0.67 12.61
C TYR A 409 -13.09 -1.38 13.37
N LYS A 410 -12.59 -0.78 14.46
CA LYS A 410 -11.61 -1.38 15.40
C LYS A 410 -10.32 -1.82 14.73
N PHE A 411 -9.80 -1.06 13.79
CA PHE A 411 -8.50 -1.34 13.18
C PHE A 411 -7.40 -1.38 14.24
N TRP A 412 -6.49 -2.31 14.09
CA TRP A 412 -5.26 -2.37 14.88
C TRP A 412 -4.28 -1.29 14.46
N GLY A 413 -4.08 -1.13 13.13
CA GLY A 413 -3.16 -0.19 12.54
C GLY A 413 -3.83 0.74 11.54
N TRP A 414 -3.32 1.98 11.47
CA TRP A 414 -3.83 3.02 10.59
C TRP A 414 -2.69 3.89 10.08
N THR A 415 -2.79 4.37 8.84
CA THR A 415 -1.96 5.43 8.26
C THR A 415 -2.84 6.58 7.77
N PRO A 416 -2.42 7.86 7.90
CA PRO A 416 -3.22 8.99 7.42
C PRO A 416 -3.37 9.02 5.90
N HIS A 417 -2.30 8.73 5.19
CA HIS A 417 -2.18 8.54 3.75
C HIS A 417 -0.78 8.06 3.38
N ASN A 418 -0.53 7.74 2.10
CA ASN A 418 0.74 7.12 1.66
C ASN A 418 1.95 8.05 1.63
N TYR A 419 1.74 9.37 1.72
CA TYR A 419 2.81 10.38 1.53
C TYR A 419 3.22 11.05 2.84
N VAL A 420 3.28 10.27 3.90
CA VAL A 420 3.71 10.69 5.24
C VAL A 420 5.22 10.49 5.41
N GLN A 421 5.98 11.16 4.58
CA GLN A 421 7.42 10.98 4.44
C GLN A 421 8.15 12.33 4.41
N PRO A 422 9.41 12.40 4.90
CA PRO A 422 10.16 13.66 5.01
C PRO A 422 10.39 14.45 3.72
N GLN A 423 10.24 13.81 2.55
CA GLN A 423 10.39 14.47 1.25
C GLN A 423 9.16 15.23 0.79
N PHE A 424 8.00 15.05 1.44
CA PHE A 424 6.74 15.69 1.04
C PHE A 424 6.40 16.88 1.92
N ALA A 425 5.83 17.92 1.32
CA ALA A 425 5.55 19.18 2.00
C ALA A 425 4.63 19.02 3.21
N ASN A 426 3.63 18.13 3.14
CA ASN A 426 2.73 17.89 4.24
C ASN A 426 3.40 17.30 5.49
N TRP A 427 4.59 16.68 5.36
CA TRP A 427 5.37 16.21 6.51
C TRP A 427 5.70 17.35 7.48
N THR A 428 5.81 18.58 6.98
CA THR A 428 6.14 19.76 7.81
C THR A 428 5.05 20.13 8.80
N ASP A 429 3.77 19.74 8.57
CA ASP A 429 2.67 19.99 9.50
C ASP A 429 2.60 18.96 10.63
N ALA A 430 3.59 19.02 11.54
CA ALA A 430 3.66 18.09 12.67
C ALA A 430 2.37 18.07 13.52
N LYS A 431 1.69 19.23 13.66
CA LYS A 431 0.46 19.34 14.43
C LYS A 431 -0.70 18.55 13.80
N TRP A 432 -0.84 18.61 12.47
CA TRP A 432 -1.87 17.85 11.75
C TRP A 432 -1.67 16.35 11.95
N HIS A 433 -0.46 15.84 11.72
CA HIS A 433 -0.11 14.44 11.93
C HIS A 433 -0.38 14.01 13.38
N ARG A 434 0.15 14.78 14.33
CA ARG A 434 0.00 14.48 15.74
C ARG A 434 -1.46 14.40 16.17
N THR A 435 -2.30 15.34 15.72
CA THR A 435 -3.72 15.38 16.06
C THR A 435 -4.45 14.10 15.64
N LEU A 436 -4.21 13.63 14.41
CA LEU A 436 -4.85 12.43 13.88
C LEU A 436 -4.32 11.16 14.54
N ASN A 437 -3.01 11.08 14.71
CA ASN A 437 -2.36 9.93 15.31
C ASN A 437 -2.76 9.76 16.80
N ASP A 438 -2.76 10.83 17.60
CA ASP A 438 -3.21 10.80 18.99
C ASP A 438 -4.69 10.39 19.08
N ARG A 439 -5.54 10.85 18.15
CA ARG A 439 -6.94 10.44 18.10
C ARG A 439 -7.10 8.93 17.91
N PHE A 440 -6.31 8.34 17.02
CA PHE A 440 -6.32 6.90 16.80
C PHE A 440 -5.73 6.11 17.97
N LEU A 441 -4.61 6.55 18.53
CA LEU A 441 -3.93 5.85 19.61
C LEU A 441 -4.76 5.81 20.91
N ASN A 442 -5.54 6.85 21.16
CA ASN A 442 -6.32 7.02 22.39
C ASN A 442 -7.76 6.48 22.29
N SER A 443 -8.13 5.83 21.19
CA SER A 443 -9.49 5.32 20.95
C SER A 443 -9.74 3.90 21.47
#